data_c55c6d5f8929b254064f81984521fc97
#
_entry.id   c55c6d5f8929b254064f81984521fc97
#
_cell.length_a   1.000
_cell.length_b   1.000
_cell.length_c   1.000
_cell.angle_alpha   90.00
_cell.angle_beta   90.00
_cell.angle_gamma   90.00
#
_symmetry.space_group_name_H-M   'P 1'
#
loop_
_entity.id
_entity.type
_entity.pdbx_description
1 polymer ?
#
loop_
_entity_poly.entity_id
_entity_poly.type
_entity_poly.pdbx_seq_one_letter_code
_entity_poly.pdbx_strand_id
1 'polypeptide(L)'
;MTIPKTHPFPFDPTYGMTLDTLCAIVPPEAPPGFDAFWQKRYKRALTIDPQPALKQSNLTHPAWQVLDITYTSTDDVTIGGWLLLPRDAPVRRGLVVGHGYGGRDAPDFDLPVEQTAILFPCARGMSRSAQAPIPPDAPGHVLHNIDSPDDYVIGGCVEDLWIAVSTLQALYPWLANRIGYIGGSFGGGLGALAIPFDNRIDRGHLIVPTFGDRKQWLTLPTVGSADSVQTYQKTHPDVLDHLRLFDAATSATRIKVPMLVAVALFDPAVAPPCQFAVANAVPPLKYNEIFILDAGHFDYPGMTEQNFALREKLRGFLKLHEPGISALA
;
A
#
# COMPACT_ATOMS: atom_id res chain seq x y z
N MET A 1 -16.70 14.61 13.52
CA MET A 1 -15.89 14.81 12.31
C MET A 1 -15.68 16.30 12.12
N THR A 2 -14.44 16.72 11.98
CA THR A 2 -14.08 18.16 11.86
C THR A 2 -13.21 18.34 10.62
N ILE A 3 -13.85 18.38 9.45
CA ILE A 3 -13.17 18.61 8.18
C ILE A 3 -12.46 19.98 8.23
N PRO A 4 -11.18 20.09 7.81
CA PRO A 4 -10.46 21.35 7.76
C PRO A 4 -11.19 22.40 6.91
N LYS A 5 -11.46 23.58 7.51
CA LYS A 5 -12.13 24.70 6.82
C LYS A 5 -11.16 25.70 6.22
N THR A 6 -9.91 25.69 6.64
CA THR A 6 -8.87 26.63 6.19
C THR A 6 -7.69 25.82 5.68
N HIS A 7 -7.30 26.06 4.44
CA HIS A 7 -6.19 25.36 3.77
C HIS A 7 -5.57 26.27 2.68
N PRO A 8 -4.30 26.03 2.26
CA PRO A 8 -3.62 26.84 1.26
C PRO A 8 -3.88 26.41 -0.19
N PHE A 9 -4.67 25.34 -0.43
CA PHE A 9 -4.83 24.77 -1.77
C PHE A 9 -5.76 25.63 -2.64
N PRO A 10 -5.49 25.73 -3.97
CA PRO A 10 -6.31 26.49 -4.91
C PRO A 10 -7.61 25.78 -5.32
N PHE A 11 -7.91 24.65 -4.71
CA PHE A 11 -9.12 23.84 -4.93
C PHE A 11 -9.66 23.32 -3.58
N ASP A 12 -10.89 22.85 -3.57
CA ASP A 12 -11.51 22.22 -2.40
C ASP A 12 -11.09 20.73 -2.29
N PRO A 13 -10.27 20.33 -1.27
CA PRO A 13 -9.87 18.94 -1.10
C PRO A 13 -10.95 17.97 -0.60
N THR A 14 -12.19 18.44 -0.39
CA THR A 14 -13.37 17.58 -0.23
C THR A 14 -14.01 17.23 -1.56
N TYR A 15 -13.64 17.97 -2.62
CA TYR A 15 -14.22 17.88 -3.98
C TYR A 15 -15.74 18.06 -3.99
N GLY A 16 -16.28 18.75 -2.98
CA GLY A 16 -17.73 18.99 -2.83
C GLY A 16 -18.53 17.73 -2.49
N MET A 17 -17.87 16.64 -2.08
CA MET A 17 -18.52 15.36 -1.80
C MET A 17 -18.85 15.19 -0.30
N THR A 18 -20.00 14.60 -0.03
CA THR A 18 -20.42 14.18 1.31
C THR A 18 -20.02 12.72 1.56
N LEU A 19 -20.04 12.28 2.83
CA LEU A 19 -19.80 10.88 3.15
C LEU A 19 -20.76 9.94 2.41
N ASP A 20 -22.05 10.30 2.30
CA ASP A 20 -23.05 9.48 1.61
C ASP A 20 -22.72 9.33 0.11
N THR A 21 -22.32 10.42 -0.55
CA THR A 21 -21.92 10.37 -1.96
C THR A 21 -20.62 9.59 -2.17
N LEU A 22 -19.68 9.70 -1.26
CA LEU A 22 -18.43 8.94 -1.27
C LEU A 22 -18.68 7.42 -1.06
N CYS A 23 -19.56 7.06 -0.14
CA CYS A 23 -19.94 5.65 0.10
C CYS A 23 -20.73 5.04 -1.06
N ALA A 24 -21.34 5.86 -1.93
CA ALA A 24 -22.08 5.40 -3.11
C ALA A 24 -21.20 5.21 -4.36
N ILE A 25 -19.92 5.54 -4.31
CA ILE A 25 -18.99 5.37 -5.43
C ILE A 25 -18.86 3.88 -5.77
N VAL A 26 -19.02 3.58 -7.07
CA VAL A 26 -18.86 2.24 -7.63
C VAL A 26 -17.48 2.14 -8.30
N PRO A 27 -16.73 1.03 -8.08
CA PRO A 27 -15.44 0.85 -8.73
C PRO A 27 -15.59 0.76 -10.26
N PRO A 28 -14.57 1.19 -11.02
CA PRO A 28 -14.60 1.10 -12.49
C PRO A 28 -14.55 -0.36 -12.96
N GLU A 29 -15.12 -0.60 -14.16
CA GLU A 29 -15.03 -1.89 -14.82
C GLU A 29 -13.58 -2.22 -15.24
N ALA A 30 -13.20 -3.47 -15.05
CA ALA A 30 -11.89 -3.96 -15.44
C ALA A 30 -11.71 -3.88 -16.97
N PRO A 31 -10.56 -3.43 -17.46
CA PRO A 31 -10.24 -3.54 -18.87
C PRO A 31 -10.05 -5.01 -19.26
N PRO A 32 -10.24 -5.34 -20.54
CA PRO A 32 -9.95 -6.69 -21.04
C PRO A 32 -8.53 -7.13 -20.68
N GLY A 33 -8.38 -8.38 -20.25
CA GLY A 33 -7.08 -8.95 -19.92
C GLY A 33 -6.51 -8.57 -18.54
N PHE A 34 -7.21 -7.77 -17.72
CA PHE A 34 -6.75 -7.31 -16.39
C PHE A 34 -6.23 -8.47 -15.51
N ASP A 35 -7.04 -9.51 -15.33
CA ASP A 35 -6.65 -10.63 -14.47
C ASP A 35 -5.47 -11.43 -15.04
N ALA A 36 -5.44 -11.64 -16.35
CA ALA A 36 -4.34 -12.33 -17.02
C ALA A 36 -3.02 -11.55 -16.91
N PHE A 37 -3.07 -10.22 -17.01
CA PHE A 37 -1.93 -9.33 -16.84
C PHE A 37 -1.30 -9.49 -15.46
N TRP A 38 -2.10 -9.37 -14.39
CA TRP A 38 -1.59 -9.47 -13.02
C TRP A 38 -1.18 -10.91 -12.65
N GLN A 39 -1.89 -11.93 -13.13
CA GLN A 39 -1.50 -13.33 -12.93
C GLN A 39 -0.16 -13.65 -13.62
N LYS A 40 0.10 -13.10 -14.81
CA LYS A 40 1.40 -13.24 -15.51
C LYS A 40 2.52 -12.67 -14.66
N ARG A 41 2.34 -11.43 -14.13
CA ARG A 41 3.30 -10.75 -13.27
C ARG A 41 3.53 -11.50 -11.96
N TYR A 42 2.48 -11.96 -11.31
CA TYR A 42 2.59 -12.74 -10.08
C TYR A 42 3.37 -14.04 -10.29
N LYS A 43 3.05 -14.79 -11.35
CA LYS A 43 3.81 -15.99 -11.71
C LYS A 43 5.29 -15.70 -11.93
N ARG A 44 5.60 -14.60 -12.63
CA ARG A 44 6.99 -14.13 -12.82
C ARG A 44 7.67 -13.86 -11.48
N ALA A 45 7.03 -13.10 -10.60
CA ALA A 45 7.58 -12.78 -9.29
C ALA A 45 7.88 -14.03 -8.45
N LEU A 46 7.03 -15.08 -8.55
CA LEU A 46 7.24 -16.34 -7.83
C LEU A 46 8.43 -17.17 -8.37
N THR A 47 8.95 -16.89 -9.56
CA THR A 47 10.17 -17.57 -10.07
C THR A 47 11.47 -16.98 -9.52
N ILE A 48 11.40 -15.82 -8.86
CA ILE A 48 12.58 -15.14 -8.32
C ILE A 48 12.96 -15.77 -6.98
N ASP A 49 14.20 -16.22 -6.86
CA ASP A 49 14.82 -16.52 -5.58
C ASP A 49 15.25 -15.19 -4.92
N PRO A 50 14.65 -14.78 -3.80
CA PRO A 50 14.93 -13.48 -3.21
C PRO A 50 16.34 -13.34 -2.63
N GLN A 51 17.03 -14.42 -2.29
CA GLN A 51 18.39 -14.44 -1.73
C GLN A 51 18.61 -13.36 -0.64
N PRO A 52 17.84 -13.37 0.45
CA PRO A 52 17.88 -12.30 1.45
C PRO A 52 19.24 -12.21 2.13
N ALA A 53 19.84 -11.02 2.13
CA ALA A 53 21.06 -10.71 2.88
C ALA A 53 20.71 -9.80 4.06
N LEU A 54 21.15 -10.19 5.26
CA LEU A 54 20.88 -9.50 6.52
C LEU A 54 22.17 -8.94 7.11
N LYS A 55 22.09 -7.72 7.64
CA LYS A 55 23.18 -7.07 8.38
C LYS A 55 22.60 -6.37 9.61
N GLN A 56 23.35 -6.37 10.74
CA GLN A 56 22.96 -5.57 11.89
C GLN A 56 22.85 -4.11 11.51
N SER A 57 21.70 -3.51 11.78
CA SER A 57 21.48 -2.07 11.53
C SER A 57 22.19 -1.21 12.56
N ASN A 58 22.51 0.03 12.17
CA ASN A 58 22.97 1.05 13.12
C ASN A 58 21.80 1.62 13.97
N LEU A 59 20.55 1.36 13.57
CA LEU A 59 19.38 1.71 14.37
C LEU A 59 19.22 0.74 15.53
N THR A 60 18.88 1.24 16.70
CA THR A 60 18.64 0.44 17.90
C THR A 60 17.26 0.71 18.47
N HIS A 61 16.62 -0.34 19.01
CA HIS A 61 15.33 -0.20 19.69
C HIS A 61 15.23 -1.22 20.84
N PRO A 62 14.66 -0.87 22.00
CA PRO A 62 14.60 -1.77 23.15
C PRO A 62 13.81 -3.06 22.90
N ALA A 63 12.69 -2.99 22.17
CA ALA A 63 11.82 -4.14 21.90
C ALA A 63 12.16 -4.89 20.61
N TRP A 64 12.94 -4.29 19.69
CA TRP A 64 13.22 -4.85 18.38
C TRP A 64 14.72 -5.09 18.13
N GLN A 65 15.04 -6.24 17.58
CA GLN A 65 16.28 -6.40 16.83
C GLN A 65 16.05 -5.76 15.45
N VAL A 66 16.88 -4.78 15.10
CA VAL A 66 16.78 -4.05 13.84
C VAL A 66 17.86 -4.56 12.88
N LEU A 67 17.45 -5.09 11.75
CA LEU A 67 18.35 -5.58 10.71
C LEU A 67 18.15 -4.77 9.43
N ASP A 68 19.22 -4.39 8.78
CA ASP A 68 19.23 -3.98 7.39
C ASP A 68 19.06 -5.22 6.52
N ILE A 69 18.21 -5.16 5.53
CA ILE A 69 17.97 -6.28 4.62
C ILE A 69 18.08 -5.83 3.16
N THR A 70 18.61 -6.69 2.33
CA THR A 70 18.49 -6.60 0.88
C THR A 70 17.99 -7.92 0.32
N TYR A 71 17.24 -7.87 -0.78
CA TYR A 71 16.81 -9.05 -1.52
C TYR A 71 16.69 -8.74 -3.02
N THR A 72 16.81 -9.79 -3.83
CA THR A 72 16.67 -9.70 -5.30
C THR A 72 15.19 -9.69 -5.68
N SER A 73 14.80 -8.77 -6.57
CA SER A 73 13.49 -8.68 -7.17
C SER A 73 13.55 -8.93 -8.69
N THR A 74 12.43 -8.79 -9.38
CA THR A 74 12.36 -8.89 -10.84
C THR A 74 13.29 -7.88 -11.51
N ASP A 75 13.77 -8.18 -12.71
CA ASP A 75 14.73 -7.38 -13.49
C ASP A 75 16.07 -7.17 -12.76
N ASP A 76 16.47 -8.14 -11.92
CA ASP A 76 17.67 -8.10 -11.09
C ASP A 76 17.77 -6.85 -10.18
N VAL A 77 16.61 -6.24 -9.88
CA VAL A 77 16.54 -5.08 -8.99
C VAL A 77 16.84 -5.53 -7.56
N THR A 78 17.78 -4.85 -6.91
CA THR A 78 18.04 -5.05 -5.48
C THR A 78 17.11 -4.17 -4.65
N ILE A 79 16.28 -4.79 -3.84
CA ILE A 79 15.41 -4.09 -2.88
C ILE A 79 16.10 -4.05 -1.52
N GLY A 80 16.29 -2.85 -1.01
CA GLY A 80 16.79 -2.59 0.33
C GLY A 80 15.67 -2.21 1.29
N GLY A 81 15.90 -2.42 2.58
CA GLY A 81 14.91 -2.11 3.61
C GLY A 81 15.37 -2.45 5.01
N TRP A 82 14.40 -2.67 5.89
CA TRP A 82 14.65 -3.10 7.28
C TRP A 82 13.79 -4.31 7.63
N LEU A 83 14.34 -5.18 8.46
CA LEU A 83 13.64 -6.28 9.12
C LEU A 83 13.67 -6.06 10.63
N LEU A 84 12.49 -5.93 11.24
CA LEU A 84 12.35 -5.91 12.69
C LEU A 84 11.97 -7.30 13.21
N LEU A 85 12.71 -7.78 14.22
CA LEU A 85 12.40 -9.02 14.91
C LEU A 85 12.15 -8.72 16.39
N PRO A 86 11.15 -9.33 17.04
CA PRO A 86 10.94 -9.17 18.47
C PRO A 86 12.15 -9.73 19.24
N ARG A 87 12.66 -8.99 20.28
CA ARG A 87 13.83 -9.43 21.05
C ARG A 87 13.49 -10.59 21.99
N ASP A 88 12.36 -10.48 22.67
CA ASP A 88 12.02 -11.35 23.81
C ASP A 88 10.83 -12.28 23.51
N ALA A 89 10.51 -12.48 22.25
CA ALA A 89 9.40 -13.34 21.84
C ALA A 89 9.69 -14.08 20.53
N PRO A 90 9.12 -15.27 20.32
CA PRO A 90 9.26 -15.99 19.07
C PRO A 90 8.49 -15.31 17.95
N VAL A 91 9.00 -15.40 16.73
CA VAL A 91 8.28 -14.97 15.52
C VAL A 91 7.16 -15.97 15.21
N ARG A 92 5.92 -15.49 15.19
CA ARG A 92 4.70 -16.28 14.86
C ARG A 92 3.95 -15.77 13.66
N ARG A 93 4.17 -14.51 13.27
CA ARG A 93 3.55 -13.85 12.12
C ARG A 93 4.57 -13.07 11.32
N GLY A 94 4.26 -12.80 10.06
CA GLY A 94 4.97 -11.87 9.21
C GLY A 94 4.11 -10.65 8.90
N LEU A 95 4.76 -9.53 8.63
CA LEU A 95 4.10 -8.31 8.17
C LEU A 95 5.00 -7.63 7.14
N VAL A 96 4.43 -7.29 5.98
CA VAL A 96 5.08 -6.43 4.99
C VAL A 96 4.48 -5.04 5.09
N VAL A 97 5.32 -4.01 5.22
CA VAL A 97 4.87 -2.61 5.41
C VAL A 97 5.40 -1.74 4.28
N GLY A 98 4.53 -1.39 3.34
CA GLY A 98 4.81 -0.44 2.27
C GLY A 98 4.85 1.00 2.79
N HIS A 99 5.52 1.90 2.03
CA HIS A 99 5.65 3.32 2.36
C HIS A 99 4.91 4.23 1.35
N GLY A 100 4.72 5.50 1.72
CA GLY A 100 4.22 6.54 0.81
C GLY A 100 5.28 6.98 -0.22
N TYR A 101 4.88 7.87 -1.16
CA TYR A 101 5.80 8.35 -2.21
C TYR A 101 7.01 9.16 -1.68
N GLY A 102 7.04 9.55 -0.43
CA GLY A 102 8.22 10.12 0.21
C GLY A 102 9.35 9.13 0.48
N GLY A 103 9.14 7.84 0.24
CA GLY A 103 10.05 6.79 0.68
C GLY A 103 10.02 6.60 2.19
N ARG A 104 11.09 6.04 2.76
CA ARG A 104 11.27 5.96 4.21
C ARG A 104 12.75 5.99 4.60
N ASP A 105 13.02 6.62 5.73
CA ASP A 105 14.38 6.74 6.29
C ASP A 105 14.61 5.77 7.46
N ALA A 106 13.54 5.24 8.05
CA ALA A 106 13.55 4.30 9.16
C ALA A 106 12.30 3.42 9.18
N PRO A 107 12.33 2.26 9.86
CA PRO A 107 11.13 1.45 10.11
C PRO A 107 10.19 2.13 11.12
N ASP A 108 8.91 1.80 11.07
CA ASP A 108 7.91 2.21 12.06
C ASP A 108 8.00 1.29 13.28
N PHE A 109 8.55 1.79 14.37
CA PHE A 109 8.75 0.99 15.59
C PHE A 109 7.46 0.81 16.42
N ASP A 110 6.46 1.65 16.16
CA ASP A 110 5.24 1.78 16.97
C ASP A 110 4.04 0.98 16.45
N LEU A 111 4.23 0.10 15.47
CA LEU A 111 3.14 -0.73 14.99
C LEU A 111 2.58 -1.60 16.13
N PRO A 112 1.23 -1.72 16.26
CA PRO A 112 0.59 -2.41 17.37
C PRO A 112 0.58 -3.94 17.16
N VAL A 113 1.77 -4.53 17.01
CA VAL A 113 1.98 -5.96 16.77
C VAL A 113 2.91 -6.59 17.81
N GLU A 114 2.70 -7.87 18.03
CA GLU A 114 3.53 -8.72 18.90
C GLU A 114 3.99 -9.96 18.13
N GLN A 115 5.11 -10.57 18.51
CA GLN A 115 5.59 -11.83 17.94
C GLN A 115 5.65 -11.85 16.39
N THR A 116 5.94 -10.69 15.79
CA THR A 116 5.84 -10.48 14.34
C THR A 116 7.20 -10.10 13.76
N ALA A 117 7.63 -10.79 12.71
CA ALA A 117 8.71 -10.31 11.86
C ALA A 117 8.14 -9.26 10.91
N ILE A 118 8.67 -8.03 10.93
CA ILE A 118 8.16 -6.93 10.13
C ILE A 118 9.19 -6.55 9.08
N LEU A 119 8.86 -6.72 7.81
CA LEU A 119 9.68 -6.31 6.68
C LEU A 119 9.17 -4.97 6.12
N PHE A 120 10.08 -4.00 6.08
CA PHE A 120 9.87 -2.66 5.53
C PHE A 120 10.66 -2.51 4.23
N PRO A 121 10.17 -3.02 3.09
CA PRO A 121 10.85 -2.82 1.83
C PRO A 121 10.75 -1.36 1.38
N CYS A 122 11.83 -0.82 0.83
CA CYS A 122 11.77 0.39 0.02
C CYS A 122 11.41 0.00 -1.41
N ALA A 123 10.40 0.64 -1.99
CA ALA A 123 10.03 0.39 -3.38
C ALA A 123 11.21 0.68 -4.33
N ARG A 124 11.32 -0.06 -5.43
CA ARG A 124 12.37 0.15 -6.43
C ARG A 124 12.47 1.63 -6.84
N GLY A 125 13.67 2.14 -6.95
CA GLY A 125 13.96 3.54 -7.26
C GLY A 125 13.94 4.48 -6.05
N MET A 126 13.48 4.06 -4.86
CA MET A 126 13.33 4.93 -3.70
C MET A 126 14.20 4.51 -2.50
N SER A 127 14.61 5.51 -1.69
CA SER A 127 15.30 5.29 -0.41
C SER A 127 16.46 4.28 -0.55
N ARG A 128 16.44 3.17 0.18
CA ARG A 128 17.46 2.12 0.13
C ARG A 128 17.47 1.29 -1.16
N SER A 129 16.46 1.45 -2.00
CA SER A 129 16.36 0.81 -3.33
C SER A 129 16.56 1.81 -4.48
N ALA A 130 17.12 3.00 -4.17
CA ALA A 130 17.42 4.01 -5.18
C ALA A 130 18.49 3.49 -6.14
N GLN A 131 18.17 3.46 -7.44
CA GLN A 131 19.07 3.01 -8.52
C GLN A 131 18.66 3.60 -9.87
N ALA A 132 19.67 4.00 -10.67
CA ALA A 132 19.42 4.40 -12.04
C ALA A 132 18.89 3.21 -12.88
N PRO A 133 18.03 3.46 -13.89
CA PRO A 133 17.55 4.77 -14.34
C PRO A 133 16.26 5.26 -13.67
N ILE A 134 15.78 4.63 -12.59
CA ILE A 134 14.49 4.95 -11.96
C ILE A 134 14.62 6.26 -11.16
N PRO A 135 13.82 7.31 -11.46
CA PRO A 135 13.82 8.55 -10.69
C PRO A 135 13.39 8.33 -9.24
N PRO A 136 14.07 8.95 -8.24
CA PRO A 136 13.71 8.75 -6.83
C PRO A 136 12.58 9.64 -6.34
N ASP A 137 12.25 10.71 -7.06
CA ASP A 137 11.17 11.63 -6.72
C ASP A 137 9.81 11.14 -7.24
N ALA A 138 8.73 11.47 -6.54
CA ALA A 138 7.40 11.01 -6.90
C ALA A 138 6.95 11.42 -8.33
N PRO A 139 7.18 12.67 -8.79
CA PRO A 139 6.85 13.10 -10.14
C PRO A 139 7.53 12.28 -11.23
N GLY A 140 8.83 12.06 -11.13
CA GLY A 140 9.59 11.29 -12.11
C GLY A 140 9.32 9.80 -12.02
N HIS A 141 9.24 9.27 -10.80
CA HIS A 141 8.99 7.85 -10.56
C HIS A 141 7.66 7.40 -11.14
N VAL A 142 6.57 8.13 -10.92
CA VAL A 142 5.24 7.75 -11.42
C VAL A 142 5.15 7.75 -12.94
N LEU A 143 6.06 8.44 -13.63
CA LEU A 143 6.13 8.49 -15.09
C LEU A 143 7.10 7.45 -15.68
N HIS A 144 7.91 6.79 -14.86
CA HIS A 144 8.94 5.88 -15.37
C HIS A 144 8.34 4.69 -16.10
N ASN A 145 8.58 4.63 -17.42
CA ASN A 145 8.06 3.64 -18.37
C ASN A 145 6.51 3.56 -18.42
N ILE A 146 5.80 4.68 -18.16
CA ILE A 146 4.34 4.73 -18.11
C ILE A 146 3.67 4.30 -19.44
N ASP A 147 4.36 4.40 -20.55
CA ASP A 147 3.84 4.02 -21.88
C ASP A 147 3.92 2.51 -22.17
N SER A 148 4.62 1.75 -21.33
CA SER A 148 4.78 0.31 -21.48
C SER A 148 4.16 -0.42 -20.28
N PRO A 149 2.98 -1.03 -20.39
CA PRO A 149 2.38 -1.76 -19.28
C PRO A 149 3.28 -2.86 -18.70
N ASP A 150 4.06 -3.54 -19.52
CA ASP A 150 4.97 -4.59 -19.07
C ASP A 150 6.17 -4.03 -18.27
N ASP A 151 6.62 -2.78 -18.56
CA ASP A 151 7.82 -2.17 -17.95
C ASP A 151 7.49 -1.06 -16.95
N TYR A 152 6.20 -0.67 -16.81
CA TYR A 152 5.79 0.41 -15.93
C TYR A 152 6.23 0.15 -14.49
N VAL A 153 6.90 1.12 -13.90
CA VAL A 153 7.51 1.01 -12.58
C VAL A 153 6.53 0.56 -11.48
N ILE A 154 5.27 0.95 -11.58
CA ILE A 154 4.24 0.55 -10.60
C ILE A 154 4.03 -0.97 -10.61
N GLY A 155 4.07 -1.61 -11.77
CA GLY A 155 4.01 -3.07 -11.88
C GLY A 155 5.19 -3.74 -11.17
N GLY A 156 6.38 -3.20 -11.36
CA GLY A 156 7.57 -3.66 -10.67
C GLY A 156 7.50 -3.47 -9.15
N CYS A 157 6.97 -2.33 -8.68
CA CYS A 157 6.76 -2.11 -7.24
C CYS A 157 5.78 -3.12 -6.61
N VAL A 158 4.76 -3.56 -7.35
CA VAL A 158 3.86 -4.64 -6.90
C VAL A 158 4.60 -5.97 -6.83
N GLU A 159 5.45 -6.28 -7.82
CA GLU A 159 6.31 -7.47 -7.80
C GLU A 159 7.27 -7.46 -6.61
N ASP A 160 7.84 -6.30 -6.25
CA ASP A 160 8.69 -6.13 -5.05
C ASP A 160 7.97 -6.54 -3.77
N LEU A 161 6.67 -6.24 -3.64
CA LEU A 161 5.86 -6.64 -2.48
C LEU A 161 5.62 -8.16 -2.42
N TRP A 162 5.33 -8.80 -3.56
CA TRP A 162 5.19 -10.25 -3.62
C TRP A 162 6.49 -10.98 -3.28
N ILE A 163 7.63 -10.41 -3.71
CA ILE A 163 8.94 -10.96 -3.39
C ILE A 163 9.31 -10.66 -1.93
N ALA A 164 8.85 -9.55 -1.34
CA ALA A 164 8.96 -9.31 0.10
C ALA A 164 8.25 -10.41 0.92
N VAL A 165 7.07 -10.86 0.47
CA VAL A 165 6.38 -12.02 1.06
C VAL A 165 7.22 -13.31 0.90
N SER A 166 7.78 -13.55 -0.30
CA SER A 166 8.69 -14.68 -0.55
C SER A 166 9.93 -14.61 0.35
N THR A 167 10.48 -13.41 0.56
CA THR A 167 11.62 -13.15 1.43
C THR A 167 11.33 -13.53 2.89
N LEU A 168 10.16 -13.11 3.41
CA LEU A 168 9.75 -13.52 4.76
C LEU A 168 9.55 -15.03 4.88
N GLN A 169 9.01 -15.69 3.86
CA GLN A 169 8.84 -17.15 3.86
C GLN A 169 10.17 -17.89 3.72
N ALA A 170 11.13 -17.37 2.98
CA ALA A 170 12.47 -17.94 2.88
C ALA A 170 13.21 -17.89 4.24
N LEU A 171 13.08 -16.77 4.96
CA LEU A 171 13.67 -16.60 6.30
C LEU A 171 12.90 -17.39 7.37
N TYR A 172 11.58 -17.50 7.26
CA TYR A 172 10.67 -18.09 8.25
C TYR A 172 9.60 -18.95 7.55
N PRO A 173 9.92 -20.20 7.13
CA PRO A 173 8.99 -21.04 6.37
C PRO A 173 7.66 -21.33 7.08
N TRP A 174 7.63 -21.28 8.42
CA TRP A 174 6.40 -21.49 9.21
C TRP A 174 5.41 -20.33 9.16
N LEU A 175 5.75 -19.21 8.49
CA LEU A 175 4.85 -18.06 8.28
C LEU A 175 3.88 -18.25 7.11
N ALA A 176 3.85 -19.41 6.47
CA ALA A 176 2.87 -19.70 5.43
C ALA A 176 1.45 -19.37 5.91
N ASN A 177 0.70 -18.57 5.14
CA ASN A 177 -0.64 -18.08 5.45
C ASN A 177 -0.75 -17.26 6.77
N ARG A 178 0.35 -16.62 7.19
CA ARG A 178 0.42 -15.78 8.40
C ARG A 178 1.13 -14.47 8.14
N ILE A 179 1.06 -13.95 6.93
CA ILE A 179 1.69 -12.71 6.54
C ILE A 179 0.61 -11.68 6.25
N GLY A 180 0.65 -10.56 6.95
CA GLY A 180 -0.22 -9.41 6.71
C GLY A 180 0.47 -8.36 5.85
N TYR A 181 -0.32 -7.41 5.34
CA TYR A 181 0.17 -6.23 4.63
C TYR A 181 -0.37 -4.95 5.26
N ILE A 182 0.49 -3.92 5.37
CA ILE A 182 0.09 -2.54 5.72
C ILE A 182 0.71 -1.59 4.69
N GLY A 183 -0.06 -0.62 4.21
CA GLY A 183 0.47 0.42 3.34
C GLY A 183 -0.36 1.70 3.36
N GLY A 184 0.32 2.86 3.40
CA GLY A 184 -0.31 4.17 3.31
C GLY A 184 -0.05 4.81 1.95
N SER A 185 -1.02 5.60 1.45
CA SER A 185 -0.86 6.41 0.23
C SER A 185 -0.39 5.56 -0.97
N PHE A 186 0.82 5.77 -1.45
CA PHE A 186 1.46 4.94 -2.48
C PHE A 186 1.47 3.45 -2.10
N GLY A 187 1.95 3.12 -0.88
CA GLY A 187 1.91 1.75 -0.37
C GLY A 187 0.47 1.21 -0.25
N GLY A 188 -0.51 2.07 0.05
CA GLY A 188 -1.93 1.69 0.06
C GLY A 188 -2.43 1.27 -1.32
N GLY A 189 -2.10 2.04 -2.35
CA GLY A 189 -2.43 1.72 -3.74
C GLY A 189 -1.71 0.45 -4.24
N LEU A 190 -0.42 0.30 -3.93
CA LEU A 190 0.33 -0.92 -4.25
C LEU A 190 -0.26 -2.15 -3.54
N GLY A 191 -0.67 -2.01 -2.27
CA GLY A 191 -1.32 -3.09 -1.53
C GLY A 191 -2.64 -3.52 -2.14
N ALA A 192 -3.47 -2.56 -2.60
CA ALA A 192 -4.72 -2.85 -3.30
C ALA A 192 -4.49 -3.59 -4.63
N LEU A 193 -3.34 -3.37 -5.29
CA LEU A 193 -2.93 -4.10 -6.50
C LEU A 193 -2.34 -5.48 -6.17
N ALA A 194 -1.58 -5.61 -5.08
CA ALA A 194 -0.83 -6.82 -4.75
C ALA A 194 -1.67 -7.91 -4.05
N ILE A 195 -2.46 -7.52 -3.04
CA ILE A 195 -3.20 -8.45 -2.16
C ILE A 195 -4.12 -9.41 -2.94
N PRO A 196 -4.88 -8.97 -3.96
CA PRO A 196 -5.82 -9.85 -4.66
C PRO A 196 -5.18 -11.04 -5.36
N PHE A 197 -3.92 -10.94 -5.74
CA PHE A 197 -3.22 -11.94 -6.53
C PHE A 197 -2.27 -12.82 -5.71
N ASP A 198 -2.02 -12.48 -4.45
CA ASP A 198 -1.13 -13.24 -3.56
C ASP A 198 -1.90 -13.85 -2.38
N ASN A 199 -2.25 -15.13 -2.49
CA ASN A 199 -2.97 -15.87 -1.46
C ASN A 199 -2.15 -16.18 -0.19
N ARG A 200 -0.87 -15.81 -0.15
CA ARG A 200 0.01 -15.93 1.01
C ARG A 200 -0.22 -14.78 2.01
N ILE A 201 -0.85 -13.69 1.55
CA ILE A 201 -1.27 -12.57 2.41
C ILE A 201 -2.62 -12.91 3.01
N ASP A 202 -2.72 -12.91 4.35
CA ASP A 202 -3.92 -13.33 5.08
C ASP A 202 -4.82 -12.17 5.52
N ARG A 203 -4.33 -10.92 5.47
CA ARG A 203 -5.07 -9.69 5.79
C ARG A 203 -4.36 -8.44 5.29
N GLY A 204 -5.08 -7.35 5.12
CA GLY A 204 -4.50 -6.09 4.69
C GLY A 204 -5.04 -4.87 5.44
N HIS A 205 -4.18 -3.87 5.63
CA HIS A 205 -4.57 -2.54 6.08
C HIS A 205 -4.07 -1.50 5.09
N LEU A 206 -4.99 -0.73 4.52
CA LEU A 206 -4.70 0.33 3.56
C LEU A 206 -5.11 1.68 4.15
N ILE A 207 -4.25 2.68 4.05
CA ILE A 207 -4.48 4.02 4.59
C ILE A 207 -4.43 5.00 3.43
N VAL A 208 -5.50 5.74 3.19
CA VAL A 208 -5.65 6.73 2.10
C VAL A 208 -5.06 6.23 0.77
N PRO A 209 -5.48 5.05 0.27
CA PRO A 209 -4.85 4.38 -0.86
C PRO A 209 -4.96 5.20 -2.15
N THR A 210 -3.85 5.38 -2.87
CA THR A 210 -3.82 6.01 -4.19
C THR A 210 -4.19 5.03 -5.31
N PHE A 211 -4.24 5.53 -6.54
CA PHE A 211 -4.47 4.76 -7.77
C PHE A 211 -5.89 4.20 -7.95
N GLY A 212 -6.85 4.56 -7.10
CA GLY A 212 -8.25 4.20 -7.28
C GLY A 212 -8.93 5.06 -8.33
N ASP A 213 -9.75 4.45 -9.20
CA ASP A 213 -10.46 5.08 -10.31
C ASP A 213 -9.55 6.00 -11.15
N ARG A 214 -8.70 5.40 -11.97
CA ARG A 214 -7.70 6.11 -12.78
C ARG A 214 -8.32 7.20 -13.67
N LYS A 215 -9.58 7.05 -14.08
CA LYS A 215 -10.26 8.08 -14.87
C LYS A 215 -10.53 9.34 -14.04
N GLN A 216 -11.10 9.19 -12.83
CA GLN A 216 -11.27 10.32 -11.91
C GLN A 216 -9.92 10.88 -11.45
N TRP A 217 -9.00 10.01 -11.11
CA TRP A 217 -7.64 10.36 -10.65
C TRP A 217 -6.91 11.28 -11.65
N LEU A 218 -7.16 11.15 -12.96
CA LEU A 218 -6.59 11.99 -14.00
C LEU A 218 -7.34 13.32 -14.22
N THR A 219 -8.48 13.53 -13.59
CA THR A 219 -9.31 14.74 -13.81
C THR A 219 -9.41 15.65 -12.60
N LEU A 220 -9.18 15.11 -11.39
CA LEU A 220 -9.33 15.85 -10.15
C LEU A 220 -8.06 16.63 -9.82
N PRO A 221 -8.14 17.93 -9.46
CA PRO A 221 -6.95 18.71 -9.05
C PRO A 221 -6.28 18.09 -7.84
N THR A 222 -4.95 18.13 -7.78
CA THR A 222 -4.19 17.48 -6.71
C THR A 222 -2.81 18.11 -6.54
N VAL A 223 -2.21 17.97 -5.36
CA VAL A 223 -0.79 18.25 -5.11
C VAL A 223 0.04 16.94 -5.05
N GLY A 224 -0.57 15.79 -5.32
CA GLY A 224 0.07 14.48 -5.31
C GLY A 224 0.66 14.07 -6.65
N SER A 225 1.12 12.82 -6.74
CA SER A 225 1.77 12.27 -7.95
C SER A 225 0.87 12.25 -9.20
N ALA A 226 -0.46 12.35 -9.03
CA ALA A 226 -1.39 12.44 -10.15
C ALA A 226 -1.17 13.69 -11.02
N ASP A 227 -0.71 14.82 -10.45
CA ASP A 227 -0.45 16.07 -11.18
C ASP A 227 0.54 15.86 -12.33
N SER A 228 1.61 15.10 -12.10
CA SER A 228 2.61 14.77 -13.14
C SER A 228 1.99 13.95 -14.27
N VAL A 229 1.13 12.98 -13.93
CA VAL A 229 0.47 12.12 -14.93
C VAL A 229 -0.61 12.89 -15.68
N GLN A 230 -1.34 13.78 -15.02
CA GLN A 230 -2.31 14.70 -15.67
C GLN A 230 -1.60 15.62 -16.67
N THR A 231 -0.41 16.10 -16.31
CA THR A 231 0.41 16.90 -17.21
C THR A 231 0.91 16.09 -18.41
N TYR A 232 1.38 14.86 -18.16
CA TYR A 232 1.81 13.93 -19.19
C TYR A 232 0.68 13.56 -20.18
N GLN A 233 -0.51 13.32 -19.65
CA GLN A 233 -1.71 12.97 -20.46
C GLN A 233 -2.06 14.02 -21.50
N LYS A 234 -1.76 15.31 -21.27
CA LYS A 234 -2.07 16.39 -22.24
C LYS A 234 -1.43 16.17 -23.60
N THR A 235 -0.28 15.48 -23.65
CA THR A 235 0.45 15.13 -24.85
C THR A 235 0.41 13.64 -25.20
N HIS A 236 -0.09 12.80 -24.28
CA HIS A 236 -0.19 11.34 -24.40
C HIS A 236 -1.60 10.88 -23.99
N PRO A 237 -2.64 11.18 -24.80
CA PRO A 237 -4.04 10.94 -24.41
C PRO A 237 -4.36 9.46 -24.16
N ASP A 238 -3.63 8.54 -24.79
CA ASP A 238 -3.85 7.10 -24.69
C ASP A 238 -3.28 6.47 -23.40
N VAL A 239 -2.57 7.26 -22.57
CA VAL A 239 -1.96 6.77 -21.31
C VAL A 239 -3.01 6.17 -20.35
N LEU A 240 -4.25 6.64 -20.39
CA LEU A 240 -5.33 6.11 -19.56
C LEU A 240 -5.60 4.63 -19.86
N ASP A 241 -5.49 4.19 -21.10
CA ASP A 241 -5.72 2.78 -21.48
C ASP A 241 -4.71 1.86 -20.78
N HIS A 242 -3.45 2.29 -20.67
CA HIS A 242 -2.42 1.59 -19.91
C HIS A 242 -2.69 1.65 -18.39
N LEU A 243 -3.03 2.84 -17.88
CA LEU A 243 -3.26 3.04 -16.44
C LEU A 243 -4.46 2.28 -15.88
N ARG A 244 -5.47 1.95 -16.71
CA ARG A 244 -6.59 1.09 -16.30
C ARG A 244 -6.14 -0.30 -15.85
N LEU A 245 -5.02 -0.81 -16.36
CA LEU A 245 -4.40 -2.05 -15.85
C LEU A 245 -3.85 -1.89 -14.42
N PHE A 246 -3.54 -0.67 -14.01
CA PHE A 246 -2.99 -0.34 -12.69
C PHE A 246 -4.00 0.39 -11.79
N ASP A 247 -5.30 0.13 -12.02
CA ASP A 247 -6.37 0.70 -11.20
C ASP A 247 -6.57 -0.09 -9.90
N ALA A 248 -6.29 0.57 -8.77
CA ALA A 248 -6.36 -0.04 -7.45
C ALA A 248 -7.80 -0.41 -7.04
N ALA A 249 -8.81 0.36 -7.47
CA ALA A 249 -10.21 0.06 -7.19
C ALA A 249 -10.69 -1.16 -7.99
N THR A 250 -10.34 -1.21 -9.28
CA THR A 250 -10.58 -2.40 -10.12
C THR A 250 -9.96 -3.66 -9.49
N SER A 251 -8.71 -3.56 -9.03
CA SER A 251 -8.02 -4.69 -8.39
C SER A 251 -8.68 -5.10 -7.08
N ALA A 252 -9.06 -4.13 -6.24
CA ALA A 252 -9.65 -4.38 -4.92
C ALA A 252 -10.94 -5.22 -4.96
N THR A 253 -11.68 -5.22 -6.08
CA THR A 253 -12.87 -6.09 -6.26
C THR A 253 -12.55 -7.59 -6.16
N ARG A 254 -11.28 -7.98 -6.26
CA ARG A 254 -10.79 -9.35 -6.22
C ARG A 254 -10.21 -9.75 -4.87
N ILE A 255 -10.21 -8.87 -3.88
CA ILE A 255 -9.73 -9.15 -2.53
C ILE A 255 -10.59 -10.24 -1.87
N LYS A 256 -9.93 -11.23 -1.25
CA LYS A 256 -10.57 -12.40 -0.62
C LYS A 256 -10.19 -12.55 0.85
N VAL A 257 -9.46 -11.59 1.40
CA VAL A 257 -8.98 -11.61 2.79
C VAL A 257 -9.54 -10.42 3.56
N PRO A 258 -9.60 -10.49 4.90
CA PRO A 258 -10.03 -9.35 5.72
C PRO A 258 -9.23 -8.08 5.45
N MET A 259 -9.92 -6.95 5.35
CA MET A 259 -9.34 -5.64 5.10
C MET A 259 -9.81 -4.61 6.13
N LEU A 260 -8.87 -3.79 6.59
CA LEU A 260 -9.15 -2.52 7.26
C LEU A 260 -8.70 -1.39 6.32
N VAL A 261 -9.63 -0.60 5.80
CA VAL A 261 -9.30 0.49 4.88
C VAL A 261 -9.63 1.82 5.55
N ALA A 262 -8.61 2.65 5.79
CA ALA A 262 -8.78 4.01 6.29
C ALA A 262 -8.82 4.98 5.10
N VAL A 263 -9.88 5.80 5.02
CA VAL A 263 -10.12 6.77 3.94
C VAL A 263 -10.45 8.13 4.53
N ALA A 264 -10.09 9.19 3.83
CA ALA A 264 -10.26 10.57 4.29
C ALA A 264 -11.41 11.30 3.59
N LEU A 265 -12.05 12.23 4.30
CA LEU A 265 -13.08 13.12 3.74
C LEU A 265 -12.49 14.37 3.08
N PHE A 266 -11.27 14.71 3.44
CA PHE A 266 -10.49 15.84 2.93
C PHE A 266 -9.08 15.35 2.63
N ASP A 267 -8.60 15.46 1.39
CA ASP A 267 -7.24 15.07 1.05
C ASP A 267 -6.76 15.78 -0.23
N PRO A 268 -5.74 16.64 -0.13
CA PRO A 268 -5.23 17.39 -1.28
C PRO A 268 -4.33 16.57 -2.22
N ALA A 269 -3.79 15.44 -1.75
CA ALA A 269 -2.83 14.63 -2.51
C ALA A 269 -3.47 13.40 -3.15
N VAL A 270 -4.35 12.71 -2.43
CA VAL A 270 -5.13 11.57 -2.93
C VAL A 270 -6.61 11.89 -2.77
N ALA A 271 -7.28 12.28 -3.85
CA ALA A 271 -8.66 12.72 -3.79
C ALA A 271 -9.57 11.70 -3.08
N PRO A 272 -10.40 12.11 -2.08
CA PRO A 272 -11.34 11.23 -1.38
C PRO A 272 -12.13 10.29 -2.29
N PRO A 273 -12.74 10.72 -3.42
CA PRO A 273 -13.46 9.80 -4.29
C PRO A 273 -12.59 8.66 -4.82
N CYS A 274 -11.30 8.88 -5.07
CA CYS A 274 -10.38 7.83 -5.49
C CYS A 274 -10.06 6.85 -4.37
N GLN A 275 -9.93 7.32 -3.12
CA GLN A 275 -9.76 6.46 -1.95
C GLN A 275 -11.00 5.60 -1.70
N PHE A 276 -12.19 6.21 -1.74
CA PHE A 276 -13.47 5.52 -1.54
C PHE A 276 -13.76 4.54 -2.67
N ALA A 277 -13.34 4.81 -3.91
CA ALA A 277 -13.42 3.82 -4.99
C ALA A 277 -12.68 2.52 -4.63
N VAL A 278 -11.50 2.61 -3.98
CA VAL A 278 -10.77 1.43 -3.49
C VAL A 278 -11.50 0.77 -2.33
N ALA A 279 -11.93 1.54 -1.32
CA ALA A 279 -12.56 1.00 -0.11
C ALA A 279 -13.89 0.31 -0.42
N ASN A 280 -14.74 0.95 -1.24
CA ASN A 280 -16.05 0.41 -1.63
C ASN A 280 -15.93 -0.81 -2.57
N ALA A 281 -14.79 -0.95 -3.27
CA ALA A 281 -14.53 -2.09 -4.14
C ALA A 281 -14.23 -3.38 -3.37
N VAL A 282 -13.78 -3.29 -2.13
CA VAL A 282 -13.46 -4.48 -1.32
C VAL A 282 -14.74 -5.28 -1.05
N PRO A 283 -14.81 -6.56 -1.45
CA PRO A 283 -16.00 -7.38 -1.25
C PRO A 283 -16.42 -7.45 0.23
N PRO A 284 -17.72 -7.56 0.56
CA PRO A 284 -18.20 -7.55 1.93
C PRO A 284 -17.85 -8.88 2.65
N LEU A 285 -16.65 -8.96 3.22
CA LEU A 285 -16.21 -10.08 4.05
C LEU A 285 -16.46 -9.79 5.53
N LYS A 286 -16.57 -10.84 6.35
CA LYS A 286 -16.98 -10.76 7.77
C LYS A 286 -16.20 -9.77 8.62
N TYR A 287 -14.93 -9.52 8.30
CA TYR A 287 -14.06 -8.68 9.12
C TYR A 287 -13.55 -7.45 8.38
N ASN A 288 -14.22 -7.09 7.27
CA ASN A 288 -13.90 -5.86 6.55
C ASN A 288 -14.44 -4.65 7.29
N GLU A 289 -13.60 -3.63 7.42
CA GLU A 289 -13.94 -2.38 8.05
C GLU A 289 -13.43 -1.19 7.23
N ILE A 290 -14.23 -0.15 7.14
CA ILE A 290 -13.81 1.17 6.64
C ILE A 290 -13.69 2.11 7.83
N PHE A 291 -12.53 2.76 7.99
CA PHE A 291 -12.29 3.78 8.99
C PHE A 291 -12.26 5.15 8.33
N ILE A 292 -13.08 6.07 8.81
CA ILE A 292 -13.18 7.42 8.23
C ILE A 292 -12.27 8.38 8.97
N LEU A 293 -11.33 9.00 8.25
CA LEU A 293 -10.48 10.08 8.72
C LEU A 293 -11.10 11.44 8.31
N ASP A 294 -10.97 12.44 9.15
CA ASP A 294 -11.41 13.81 8.82
C ASP A 294 -10.55 14.39 7.71
N ALA A 295 -9.23 14.13 7.73
CA ALA A 295 -8.34 14.48 6.61
C ALA A 295 -7.20 13.44 6.40
N GLY A 296 -6.69 13.38 5.17
CA GLY A 296 -5.46 12.72 4.77
C GLY A 296 -4.47 13.72 4.16
N HIS A 297 -3.16 13.44 4.24
CA HIS A 297 -2.07 14.28 3.72
C HIS A 297 -2.17 15.76 4.13
N PHE A 298 -2.79 16.03 5.26
CA PHE A 298 -2.96 17.36 5.81
C PHE A 298 -3.14 17.31 7.33
N ASP A 299 -2.49 18.22 8.05
CA ASP A 299 -2.62 18.31 9.50
C ASP A 299 -3.94 18.99 9.89
N TYR A 300 -4.64 18.43 10.87
CA TYR A 300 -5.93 18.94 11.32
C TYR A 300 -6.12 18.76 12.83
N PRO A 301 -6.97 19.59 13.46
CA PRO A 301 -7.32 19.42 14.87
C PRO A 301 -8.00 18.05 15.10
N GLY A 302 -7.49 17.29 16.06
CA GLY A 302 -7.99 15.93 16.35
C GLY A 302 -7.29 14.80 15.59
N MET A 303 -6.27 15.09 14.77
CA MET A 303 -5.49 14.08 14.05
C MET A 303 -4.85 13.05 14.99
N THR A 304 -4.30 13.50 16.11
CA THR A 304 -3.66 12.63 17.11
C THR A 304 -4.66 11.62 17.68
N GLU A 305 -5.86 12.08 18.05
CA GLU A 305 -6.93 11.25 18.59
C GLU A 305 -7.45 10.25 17.55
N GLN A 306 -7.61 10.67 16.29
CA GLN A 306 -8.04 9.78 15.22
C GLN A 306 -6.95 8.73 14.89
N ASN A 307 -5.69 9.12 14.84
CA ASN A 307 -4.57 8.20 14.64
C ASN A 307 -4.47 7.19 15.79
N PHE A 308 -4.70 7.62 17.04
CA PHE A 308 -4.78 6.71 18.17
C PHE A 308 -5.94 5.72 18.02
N ALA A 309 -7.14 6.20 17.67
CA ALA A 309 -8.31 5.34 17.46
C ALA A 309 -8.08 4.33 16.31
N LEU A 310 -7.51 4.77 15.20
CA LEU A 310 -7.14 3.90 14.09
C LEU A 310 -6.11 2.84 14.51
N ARG A 311 -5.11 3.24 15.32
CA ARG A 311 -4.10 2.31 15.85
C ARG A 311 -4.72 1.24 16.76
N GLU A 312 -5.67 1.60 17.62
CA GLU A 312 -6.38 0.63 18.48
C GLU A 312 -7.26 -0.32 17.64
N LYS A 313 -7.92 0.22 16.60
CA LYS A 313 -8.66 -0.58 15.63
C LYS A 313 -7.74 -1.57 14.91
N LEU A 314 -6.58 -1.10 14.43
CA LEU A 314 -5.56 -1.93 13.79
C LEU A 314 -5.03 -3.03 14.73
N ARG A 315 -4.82 -2.72 16.02
CA ARG A 315 -4.41 -3.73 17.02
C ARG A 315 -5.41 -4.87 17.12
N GLY A 316 -6.70 -4.56 17.19
CA GLY A 316 -7.77 -5.55 17.18
C GLY A 316 -7.81 -6.35 15.88
N PHE A 317 -7.72 -5.66 14.74
CA PHE A 317 -7.75 -6.27 13.41
C PHE A 317 -6.58 -7.24 13.17
N LEU A 318 -5.37 -6.90 13.59
CA LEU A 318 -4.19 -7.75 13.42
C LEU A 318 -4.22 -9.01 14.32
N LYS A 319 -4.99 -9.00 15.42
CA LYS A 319 -5.19 -10.16 16.31
C LYS A 319 -6.30 -11.11 15.85
N LEU A 320 -7.09 -10.77 14.82
CA LEU A 320 -8.12 -11.66 14.29
C LEU A 320 -7.53 -13.02 13.89
N HIS A 321 -8.19 -14.10 14.31
CA HIS A 321 -7.78 -15.49 14.01
C HIS A 321 -6.44 -15.95 14.58
N GLU A 322 -5.91 -15.35 15.64
CA GLU A 322 -4.85 -16.02 16.39
C GLU A 322 -5.41 -17.30 17.03
N PRO A 323 -4.73 -18.47 16.86
CA PRO A 323 -5.14 -19.69 17.52
C PRO A 323 -5.09 -19.49 19.04
N GLY A 324 -6.25 -19.40 19.69
CA GLY A 324 -6.38 -19.22 21.16
C GLY A 324 -7.38 -18.17 21.60
N ILE A 325 -7.93 -17.32 20.72
CA ILE A 325 -8.94 -16.29 21.08
C ILE A 325 -10.37 -16.71 20.70
N SER A 326 -10.56 -17.85 20.05
CA SER A 326 -11.87 -18.29 19.52
C SER A 326 -12.78 -18.98 20.52
N ALA A 327 -12.67 -18.78 21.82
CA ALA A 327 -13.50 -19.49 22.80
C ALA A 327 -13.96 -18.63 23.97
N LEU A 328 -14.30 -17.35 23.80
CA LEU A 328 -15.07 -16.59 24.78
C LEU A 328 -15.79 -15.42 24.09
N ALA A 329 -16.90 -15.70 23.43
CA ALA A 329 -17.97 -14.76 23.16
C ALA A 329 -19.28 -15.54 22.93
#